data_0c5b147a96adf82863f73993fe2f8b1d
#
_entry.id   0c5b147a96adf82863f73993fe2f8b1d
#
_cell.length_a   1.000
_cell.length_b   1.000
_cell.length_c   1.000
_cell.angle_alpha   90.00
_cell.angle_beta   90.00
_cell.angle_gamma   90.00
#
_symmetry.space_group_name_H-M   'P 1'
#
loop_
_entity.id
_entity.type
_entity.pdbx_description
1 polymer ?
#
loop_
_entity_poly.entity_id
_entity_poly.type
_entity_poly.pdbx_seq_one_letter_code
_entity_poly.pdbx_strand_id
1 'polypeptide(L)'
;MPPFRVIPILDDVAARVRETLRAPGYGHPAHVEVATGYGPCRSCLRTFREGAEERVLFTYDAFAGVDAYPSPGPVFIHREVCEAWSGEGFPPEVRALPLVLEGYGAGRWLVARESVRDGGVEDALDRLFTHPAVGYVHVRNVEAGCYIARVERN
;
A
#
# COMPACT_ATOMS: atom_id res chain seq x y z
N MET A 1 6.00 13.59 -17.04
CA MET A 1 4.99 12.78 -16.33
C MET A 1 5.50 11.36 -16.20
N PRO A 2 5.51 10.78 -15.00
CA PRO A 2 5.92 9.39 -14.83
C PRO A 2 5.00 8.45 -15.62
N PRO A 3 5.51 7.29 -16.08
CA PRO A 3 4.70 6.32 -16.82
C PRO A 3 3.75 5.51 -15.91
N PHE A 4 3.73 5.79 -14.63
CA PHE A 4 2.92 5.11 -13.64
C PHE A 4 2.40 6.09 -12.59
N ARG A 5 1.42 5.65 -11.83
CA ARG A 5 0.94 6.36 -10.63
C ARG A 5 0.79 5.38 -9.47
N VAL A 6 1.10 5.85 -8.27
CA VAL A 6 0.98 5.07 -7.04
C VAL A 6 -0.33 5.44 -6.36
N ILE A 7 -1.12 4.41 -6.02
CA ILE A 7 -2.47 4.58 -5.47
C ILE A 7 -2.48 4.05 -4.04
N PRO A 8 -2.75 4.92 -3.04
CA PRO A 8 -2.89 4.48 -1.65
C PRO A 8 -4.20 3.72 -1.43
N ILE A 9 -4.48 3.33 -0.19
CA ILE A 9 -5.77 2.72 0.13
C ILE A 9 -6.91 3.71 -0.18
N LEU A 10 -8.12 3.17 -0.33
CA LEU A 10 -9.29 3.99 -0.64
C LEU A 10 -9.55 5.03 0.46
N ASP A 11 -9.77 6.28 0.05
CA ASP A 11 -9.99 7.40 0.98
C ASP A 11 -11.19 7.18 1.91
N ASP A 12 -12.28 6.64 1.40
CA ASP A 12 -13.48 6.36 2.17
C ASP A 12 -13.21 5.29 3.24
N VAL A 13 -12.35 4.32 2.97
CA VAL A 13 -11.95 3.33 3.96
C VAL A 13 -11.18 3.97 5.09
N ALA A 14 -10.17 4.79 4.77
CA ALA A 14 -9.39 5.50 5.78
C ALA A 14 -10.27 6.40 6.65
N ALA A 15 -11.18 7.14 6.04
CA ALA A 15 -12.11 8.02 6.75
C ALA A 15 -13.01 7.23 7.70
N ARG A 16 -13.54 6.10 7.24
CA ARG A 16 -14.43 5.26 8.07
C ARG A 16 -13.70 4.64 9.26
N VAL A 17 -12.50 4.14 9.03
CA VAL A 17 -11.70 3.55 10.12
C VAL A 17 -11.45 4.61 11.21
N ARG A 18 -11.08 5.82 10.82
CA ARG A 18 -10.83 6.91 11.78
C ARG A 18 -12.09 7.30 12.53
N GLU A 19 -13.23 7.29 11.87
CA GLU A 19 -14.52 7.65 12.47
C GLU A 19 -15.05 6.57 13.42
N THR A 20 -15.00 5.30 12.98
CA THR A 20 -15.65 4.20 13.69
C THR A 20 -14.71 3.38 14.57
N LEU A 21 -13.40 3.42 14.30
CA LEU A 21 -12.38 2.54 14.88
C LEU A 21 -12.76 1.06 14.70
N ARG A 22 -13.31 0.75 13.54
CA ARG A 22 -13.63 -0.62 13.10
C ARG A 22 -13.18 -0.83 11.67
N ALA A 23 -12.82 -2.08 11.35
CA ALA A 23 -12.42 -2.45 10.00
C ALA A 23 -13.66 -2.49 9.09
N PRO A 24 -13.74 -1.62 8.07
CA PRO A 24 -14.88 -1.63 7.15
C PRO A 24 -14.98 -2.97 6.40
N GLY A 25 -16.17 -3.51 6.33
CA GLY A 25 -16.43 -4.79 5.67
C GLY A 25 -16.12 -6.02 6.52
N TYR A 26 -15.37 -5.88 7.62
CA TYR A 26 -15.00 -6.99 8.52
C TYR A 26 -15.61 -6.84 9.90
N GLY A 27 -15.85 -5.62 10.36
CA GLY A 27 -16.60 -5.33 11.57
C GLY A 27 -15.84 -5.46 12.89
N HIS A 28 -14.64 -6.02 12.90
CA HIS A 28 -13.85 -6.12 14.14
C HIS A 28 -13.29 -4.75 14.55
N PRO A 29 -13.00 -4.54 15.84
CA PRO A 29 -12.37 -3.29 16.29
C PRO A 29 -10.99 -3.09 15.64
N ALA A 30 -10.69 -1.84 15.29
CA ALA A 30 -9.35 -1.44 14.89
C ALA A 30 -8.51 -1.21 16.16
N HIS A 31 -7.20 -1.48 16.07
CA HIS A 31 -6.30 -1.32 17.19
C HIS A 31 -5.53 -0.01 17.08
N VAL A 32 -5.66 0.85 18.10
CA VAL A 32 -4.95 2.12 18.16
C VAL A 32 -3.75 1.98 19.08
N GLU A 33 -2.60 2.42 18.61
CA GLU A 33 -1.37 2.40 19.41
C GLU A 33 -0.44 3.55 19.01
N VAL A 34 0.50 3.89 19.91
CA VAL A 34 1.63 4.74 19.53
C VAL A 34 2.55 3.89 18.65
N ALA A 35 3.01 4.45 17.54
CA ALA A 35 3.79 3.71 16.58
C ALA A 35 5.09 3.17 17.19
N THR A 36 5.32 1.85 17.04
CA THR A 36 6.52 1.15 17.46
C THR A 36 7.37 0.70 16.28
N GLY A 37 6.94 1.03 15.06
CA GLY A 37 7.64 0.72 13.83
C GLY A 37 7.35 1.77 12.77
N TYR A 38 8.09 1.71 11.67
CA TYR A 38 8.02 2.73 10.62
C TYR A 38 6.72 2.69 9.79
N GLY A 39 6.05 1.59 9.70
CA GLY A 39 4.86 1.40 8.86
C GLY A 39 5.19 0.93 7.44
N PRO A 40 4.86 1.67 6.39
CA PRO A 40 4.38 3.06 6.34
C PRO A 40 2.87 3.20 6.56
N CYS A 41 2.40 4.43 6.71
CA CYS A 41 0.99 4.75 6.67
C CYS A 41 0.44 4.50 5.26
N ARG A 42 -0.61 3.69 5.14
CA ARG A 42 -1.16 3.30 3.82
C ARG A 42 -1.97 4.39 3.16
N SER A 43 -2.24 5.48 3.85
CA SER A 43 -2.94 6.64 3.29
C SER A 43 -1.96 7.67 2.72
N CYS A 44 -1.11 8.28 3.55
CA CYS A 44 -0.19 9.30 3.08
C CYS A 44 1.12 8.73 2.51
N LEU A 45 1.40 7.45 2.70
CA LEU A 45 2.59 6.73 2.25
C LEU A 45 3.90 7.32 2.81
N ARG A 46 3.81 7.89 4.01
CA ARG A 46 4.98 8.31 4.79
C ARG A 46 5.16 7.35 5.95
N THR A 47 6.39 7.25 6.44
CA THR A 47 6.68 6.44 7.61
C THR A 47 6.19 7.14 8.88
N PHE A 48 5.92 6.33 9.93
CA PHE A 48 5.50 6.85 11.23
C PHE A 48 6.71 7.34 12.01
N ARG A 49 6.52 8.40 12.80
CA ARG A 49 7.50 8.79 13.82
C ARG A 49 7.27 7.92 15.05
N GLU A 50 8.14 6.94 15.23
CA GLU A 50 8.04 5.98 16.32
C GLU A 50 8.10 6.70 17.67
N GLY A 51 7.22 6.27 18.60
CA GLY A 51 7.14 6.86 19.93
C GLY A 51 6.40 8.21 19.99
N ALA A 52 6.02 8.80 18.86
CA ALA A 52 5.41 10.13 18.79
C ALA A 52 4.04 10.14 18.11
N GLU A 53 3.89 9.41 17.01
CA GLU A 53 2.64 9.38 16.26
C GLU A 53 1.79 8.17 16.63
N GLU A 54 0.47 8.35 16.69
CA GLU A 54 -0.46 7.25 16.85
C GLU A 54 -0.84 6.66 15.49
N ARG A 55 -1.05 5.34 15.48
CA ARG A 55 -1.46 4.60 14.28
C ARG A 55 -2.61 3.66 14.59
N VAL A 56 -3.35 3.32 13.55
CA VAL A 56 -4.50 2.42 13.63
C VAL A 56 -4.23 1.19 12.77
N LEU A 57 -4.35 0.01 13.37
CA LEU A 57 -4.21 -1.28 12.70
C LEU A 57 -5.59 -1.84 12.40
N PHE A 58 -5.82 -2.25 11.17
CA PHE A 58 -7.10 -2.85 10.77
C PHE A 58 -6.91 -3.75 9.55
N THR A 59 -7.93 -4.55 9.25
CA THR A 59 -7.91 -5.45 8.08
C THR A 59 -8.33 -4.69 6.83
N TYR A 60 -7.53 -4.80 5.79
CA TYR A 60 -7.80 -4.21 4.48
C TYR A 60 -7.60 -5.26 3.39
N ASP A 61 -8.47 -5.23 2.38
CA ASP A 61 -8.34 -6.08 1.21
C ASP A 61 -7.41 -5.41 0.20
N ALA A 62 -6.26 -6.04 -0.06
CA ALA A 62 -5.27 -5.52 -1.01
C ALA A 62 -5.82 -5.41 -2.43
N PHE A 63 -6.86 -6.17 -2.77
CA PHE A 63 -7.52 -6.12 -4.07
C PHE A 63 -8.79 -5.27 -4.08
N ALA A 64 -8.99 -4.44 -3.04
CA ALA A 64 -10.12 -3.52 -3.02
C ALA A 64 -10.11 -2.62 -4.26
N GLY A 65 -11.25 -2.51 -4.92
CA GLY A 65 -11.38 -1.69 -6.13
C GLY A 65 -11.00 -2.38 -7.43
N VAL A 66 -10.60 -3.65 -7.38
CA VAL A 66 -10.37 -4.47 -8.58
C VAL A 66 -11.27 -5.70 -8.56
N ASP A 67 -11.60 -6.21 -9.74
CA ASP A 67 -12.41 -7.43 -9.87
C ASP A 67 -11.52 -8.67 -9.64
N ALA A 68 -11.40 -9.06 -8.39
CA ALA A 68 -10.52 -10.16 -7.98
C ALA A 68 -10.99 -10.76 -6.67
N TYR A 69 -10.52 -11.96 -6.37
CA TYR A 69 -10.70 -12.54 -5.05
C TYR A 69 -10.05 -11.64 -3.99
N PRO A 70 -10.72 -11.44 -2.83
CA PRO A 70 -10.15 -10.64 -1.76
C PRO A 70 -8.88 -11.26 -1.18
N SER A 71 -7.99 -10.41 -0.70
CA SER A 71 -6.80 -10.82 0.04
C SER A 71 -6.66 -9.91 1.27
N PRO A 72 -7.48 -10.16 2.31
CA PRO A 72 -7.46 -9.33 3.51
C PRO A 72 -6.17 -9.53 4.30
N GLY A 73 -5.66 -8.44 4.83
CA GLY A 73 -4.48 -8.46 5.67
C GLY A 73 -4.35 -7.18 6.50
N PRO A 74 -3.42 -7.17 7.46
CA PRO A 74 -3.27 -6.03 8.35
C PRO A 74 -2.58 -4.86 7.67
N VAL A 75 -3.10 -3.66 7.90
CA VAL A 75 -2.47 -2.41 7.44
C VAL A 75 -2.57 -1.36 8.54
N PHE A 76 -1.63 -0.40 8.51
CA PHE A 76 -1.62 0.75 9.41
C PHE A 76 -1.91 2.04 8.66
N ILE A 77 -2.63 2.94 9.32
CA ILE A 77 -2.74 4.34 8.89
C ILE A 77 -2.50 5.24 10.09
N HIS A 78 -2.17 6.50 9.86
CA HIS A 78 -2.16 7.50 10.93
C HIS A 78 -3.55 7.59 11.56
N ARG A 79 -3.60 7.68 12.89
CA ARG A 79 -4.87 7.92 13.58
C ARG A 79 -5.41 9.30 13.24
N GLU A 80 -4.56 10.32 13.25
CA GLU A 80 -4.93 11.65 12.82
C GLU A 80 -5.08 11.70 11.31
N VAL A 81 -6.01 12.53 10.84
CA VAL A 81 -6.21 12.71 9.41
C VAL A 81 -4.92 13.21 8.75
N CYS A 82 -4.45 12.49 7.76
CA CYS A 82 -3.30 12.88 6.95
C CYS A 82 -3.74 12.98 5.50
N GLU A 83 -3.00 13.75 4.72
CA GLU A 83 -3.30 13.91 3.29
C GLU A 83 -2.91 12.64 2.55
N ALA A 84 -3.87 12.01 1.86
CA ALA A 84 -3.61 10.84 1.06
C ALA A 84 -2.57 11.14 -0.03
N TRP A 85 -1.70 10.16 -0.31
CA TRP A 85 -0.69 10.33 -1.35
C TRP A 85 -1.34 10.67 -2.69
N SER A 86 -0.89 11.74 -3.30
CA SER A 86 -1.33 12.18 -4.62
C SER A 86 -0.17 12.77 -5.44
N GLY A 87 1.06 12.55 -4.97
CA GLY A 87 2.25 13.05 -5.63
C GLY A 87 2.55 12.32 -6.93
N GLU A 88 3.46 12.90 -7.71
CA GLU A 88 3.98 12.27 -8.92
C GLU A 88 5.13 11.33 -8.56
N GLY A 89 5.26 10.24 -9.32
CA GLY A 89 6.32 9.28 -9.12
C GLY A 89 6.06 8.37 -7.93
N PHE A 90 7.14 7.85 -7.37
CA PHE A 90 7.07 6.90 -6.27
C PHE A 90 7.32 7.61 -4.94
N PRO A 91 6.52 7.33 -3.88
CA PRO A 91 6.67 8.00 -2.59
C PRO A 91 8.09 7.84 -2.03
N PRO A 92 8.78 8.94 -1.67
CA PRO A 92 10.17 8.87 -1.25
C PRO A 92 10.44 8.00 -0.03
N GLU A 93 9.54 8.02 0.96
CA GLU A 93 9.76 7.26 2.19
C GLU A 93 9.48 5.77 2.00
N VAL A 94 8.62 5.40 1.05
CA VAL A 94 8.40 4.01 0.68
C VAL A 94 9.55 3.49 -0.18
N ARG A 95 10.09 4.34 -1.07
CA ARG A 95 11.26 4.01 -1.90
C ARG A 95 12.45 3.53 -1.06
N ALA A 96 12.63 4.08 0.12
CA ALA A 96 13.76 3.76 1.00
C ALA A 96 13.63 2.38 1.66
N LEU A 97 12.48 1.74 1.56
CA LEU A 97 12.19 0.46 2.22
C LEU A 97 12.56 -0.72 1.33
N PRO A 98 12.82 -1.90 1.93
CA PRO A 98 12.95 -3.13 1.15
C PRO A 98 11.56 -3.57 0.66
N LEU A 99 11.40 -3.68 -0.65
CA LEU A 99 10.09 -3.89 -1.27
C LEU A 99 10.05 -5.16 -2.11
N VAL A 100 8.85 -5.74 -2.21
CA VAL A 100 8.50 -6.71 -3.24
C VAL A 100 7.43 -6.07 -4.11
N LEU A 101 7.64 -6.11 -5.41
CA LEU A 101 6.69 -5.65 -6.42
C LEU A 101 6.08 -6.87 -7.10
N GLU A 102 4.76 -6.98 -7.05
CA GLU A 102 4.03 -8.11 -7.62
C GLU A 102 3.16 -7.62 -8.76
N GLY A 103 3.48 -8.06 -9.99
CA GLY A 103 2.70 -7.72 -11.17
C GLY A 103 1.56 -8.70 -11.38
N TYR A 104 0.33 -8.18 -11.41
CA TYR A 104 -0.88 -8.97 -11.57
C TYR A 104 -1.54 -8.73 -12.91
N GLY A 105 -2.06 -9.82 -13.48
CA GLY A 105 -2.92 -9.79 -14.65
C GLY A 105 -4.39 -9.76 -14.26
N ALA A 106 -5.25 -10.32 -15.12
CA ALA A 106 -6.69 -10.38 -14.88
C ALA A 106 -7.00 -11.04 -13.54
N GLY A 107 -7.89 -10.41 -12.76
CA GLY A 107 -8.20 -10.85 -11.41
C GLY A 107 -6.97 -10.69 -10.51
N ARG A 108 -6.50 -11.77 -9.93
CA ARG A 108 -5.29 -11.76 -9.11
C ARG A 108 -4.25 -12.76 -9.62
N TRP A 109 -4.17 -12.93 -10.94
CA TRP A 109 -3.17 -13.80 -11.53
C TRP A 109 -1.79 -13.15 -11.44
N LEU A 110 -0.89 -13.76 -10.68
CA LEU A 110 0.48 -13.25 -10.53
C LEU A 110 1.28 -13.59 -11.80
N VAL A 111 1.73 -12.55 -12.50
CA VAL A 111 2.50 -12.70 -13.74
C VAL A 111 3.99 -12.72 -13.45
N ALA A 112 4.46 -11.80 -12.60
CA ALA A 112 5.88 -11.66 -12.27
C ALA A 112 6.03 -10.90 -10.96
N ARG A 113 7.17 -11.07 -10.30
CA ARG A 113 7.48 -10.32 -9.08
C ARG A 113 8.97 -10.01 -9.04
N GLU A 114 9.31 -8.91 -8.39
CA GLU A 114 10.69 -8.48 -8.21
C GLU A 114 10.92 -7.94 -6.80
N SER A 115 12.10 -8.22 -6.25
CA SER A 115 12.53 -7.64 -4.99
C SER A 115 13.38 -6.40 -5.27
N VAL A 116 13.15 -5.32 -4.51
CA VAL A 116 13.86 -4.06 -4.67
C VAL A 116 14.39 -3.63 -3.31
N ARG A 117 15.70 -3.47 -3.19
CA ARG A 117 16.34 -3.10 -1.92
C ARG A 117 17.08 -1.76 -1.96
N ASP A 118 17.47 -1.30 -3.13
CA ASP A 118 18.38 -0.17 -3.30
C ASP A 118 17.72 1.04 -3.98
N GLY A 119 16.41 1.18 -3.82
CA GLY A 119 15.69 2.30 -4.39
C GLY A 119 15.46 2.23 -5.90
N GLY A 120 15.82 1.13 -6.55
CA GLY A 120 15.67 0.94 -8.00
C GLY A 120 14.25 0.57 -8.42
N VAL A 121 13.26 1.20 -7.83
CA VAL A 121 11.86 0.86 -8.00
C VAL A 121 11.35 1.19 -9.41
N GLU A 122 11.81 2.28 -10.01
CA GLU A 122 11.38 2.66 -11.37
C GLU A 122 11.80 1.62 -12.40
N ASP A 123 13.04 1.15 -12.33
CA ASP A 123 13.54 0.13 -13.25
C ASP A 123 12.76 -1.18 -13.10
N ALA A 124 12.47 -1.56 -11.87
CA ALA A 124 11.67 -2.74 -11.59
C ALA A 124 10.24 -2.61 -12.12
N LEU A 125 9.62 -1.45 -11.94
CA LEU A 125 8.29 -1.17 -12.50
C LEU A 125 8.30 -1.21 -14.02
N ASP A 126 9.32 -0.65 -14.66
CA ASP A 126 9.47 -0.71 -16.10
C ASP A 126 9.51 -2.15 -16.61
N ARG A 127 10.29 -3.00 -15.94
CA ARG A 127 10.38 -4.42 -16.31
C ARG A 127 9.03 -5.12 -16.14
N LEU A 128 8.34 -4.89 -15.03
CA LEU A 128 7.04 -5.50 -14.80
C LEU A 128 6.00 -5.04 -15.82
N PHE A 129 5.93 -3.73 -16.07
CA PHE A 129 4.95 -3.18 -17.01
C PHE A 129 5.30 -3.43 -18.48
N THR A 130 6.49 -3.94 -18.78
CA THR A 130 6.83 -4.39 -20.12
C THR A 130 6.05 -5.66 -20.49
N HIS A 131 5.67 -6.46 -19.50
CA HIS A 131 4.78 -7.61 -19.73
C HIS A 131 3.37 -7.10 -20.06
N PRO A 132 2.85 -7.40 -21.26
CA PRO A 132 1.51 -6.91 -21.63
C PRO A 132 0.39 -7.49 -20.75
N ALA A 133 0.64 -8.64 -20.13
CA ALA A 133 -0.32 -9.27 -19.23
C ALA A 133 -0.42 -8.58 -17.86
N VAL A 134 0.57 -7.77 -17.47
CA VAL A 134 0.54 -7.06 -16.18
C VAL A 134 -0.37 -5.85 -16.28
N GLY A 135 -1.48 -5.87 -15.54
CA GLY A 135 -2.44 -4.78 -15.49
C GLY A 135 -2.14 -3.77 -14.37
N TYR A 136 -1.65 -4.25 -13.27
CA TYR A 136 -1.30 -3.43 -12.10
C TYR A 136 -0.25 -4.13 -11.25
N VAL A 137 0.38 -3.38 -10.35
CA VAL A 137 1.43 -3.89 -9.46
C VAL A 137 1.04 -3.62 -8.02
N HIS A 138 1.23 -4.61 -7.15
CA HIS A 138 1.15 -4.41 -5.70
C HIS A 138 2.55 -4.23 -5.13
N VAL A 139 2.69 -3.23 -4.28
CA VAL A 139 3.90 -2.96 -3.50
C VAL A 139 3.71 -3.58 -2.11
N ARG A 140 4.64 -4.44 -1.70
CA ARG A 140 4.63 -5.07 -0.39
C ARG A 140 5.95 -4.85 0.33
N ASN A 141 5.89 -4.87 1.66
CA ASN A 141 7.08 -4.84 2.49
C ASN A 141 7.74 -6.24 2.47
N VAL A 142 9.04 -6.31 2.24
CA VAL A 142 9.77 -7.61 2.24
C VAL A 142 9.73 -8.25 3.62
N GLU A 143 9.94 -7.46 4.68
CA GLU A 143 10.09 -7.99 6.04
C GLU A 143 8.80 -8.61 6.57
N ALA A 144 7.70 -7.89 6.45
CA ALA A 144 6.42 -8.33 6.99
C ALA A 144 5.47 -8.91 5.93
N GLY A 145 5.75 -8.70 4.65
CA GLY A 145 4.88 -9.14 3.55
C GLY A 145 3.59 -8.35 3.40
N CYS A 146 3.43 -7.27 4.16
CA CYS A 146 2.18 -6.50 4.17
C CYS A 146 2.05 -5.61 2.94
N TYR A 147 0.80 -5.49 2.46
CA TYR A 147 0.44 -4.61 1.35
C TYR A 147 0.70 -3.14 1.71
N ILE A 148 1.28 -2.40 0.78
CA ILE A 148 1.55 -0.96 0.95
C ILE A 148 0.70 -0.13 -0.01
N ALA A 149 0.76 -0.40 -1.31
CA ALA A 149 0.08 0.40 -2.31
C ALA A 149 -0.06 -0.36 -3.63
N ARG A 150 -0.91 0.16 -4.51
CA ARG A 150 -1.05 -0.32 -5.88
C ARG A 150 -0.40 0.67 -6.83
N VAL A 151 0.19 0.15 -7.90
CA VAL A 151 0.74 0.97 -8.98
C VAL A 151 0.04 0.60 -10.28
N GLU A 152 -0.37 1.62 -11.01
CA GLU A 152 -1.02 1.47 -12.32
C GLU A 152 -0.28 2.29 -13.36
N ARG A 153 -0.42 1.91 -14.63
CA ARG A 153 0.08 2.73 -15.74
C ARG A 153 -0.72 4.03 -15.81
N ASN A 154 -0.03 5.08 -16.17
CA ASN A 154 -0.69 6.35 -16.51
C ASN A 154 -1.31 6.30 -17.89
#